data_b77d5c8bc3a5d4658d0a160507afd161
#
_entry.id   b77d5c8bc3a5d4658d0a160507afd161
#
_cell.length_a   1.000
_cell.length_b   1.000
_cell.length_c   1.000
_cell.angle_alpha   90.00
_cell.angle_beta   90.00
_cell.angle_gamma   90.00
#
_symmetry.space_group_name_H-M   'P 1'
#
loop_
_entity.id
_entity.type
_entity.pdbx_description
1 polymer ?
#
loop_
_entity_poly.entity_id
_entity_poly.type
_entity_poly.pdbx_seq_one_letter_code
_entity_poly.pdbx_strand_id
1 'polypeptide(L)'
;MRSLVVIGDSVGFGVGDEDNAHPNKGVGAFLHKALVNFSSYANYSRPGARMREVFEIQLPKALEHEPHVVVLIAGGNDVLRQNFDPDDIYWSMYGTVTTLRKRGAEVLTMKLHDPNRKIRLPRRLARLLHQRVELLNRIIDDVSGTTGAQCLDVRRIETAYDQRVWHIDRMHPNRIGYHMLARHFAEMLHACGHDVRDVTAPILRPRSRKENVKWMLRMGLPWFLKRCKDLFPGVGYLLVLETSKDAIRALRKRHIVAAIRRSEHTLSHFDLRSEHSRSIEAHQVNYAPSSLAA
;
A
#
# COMPACT_ATOMS: atom_id res chain seq x y z
N MET A 1 -12.87 32.94 -10.30
CA MET A 1 -13.04 31.67 -11.05
C MET A 1 -12.57 30.53 -10.18
N ARG A 2 -13.38 29.46 -9.99
CA ARG A 2 -12.94 28.32 -9.19
C ARG A 2 -12.10 27.34 -10.03
N SER A 3 -11.08 26.76 -9.40
CA SER A 3 -10.10 25.87 -10.08
C SER A 3 -9.99 24.53 -9.36
N LEU A 4 -9.94 23.45 -10.16
CA LEU A 4 -9.62 22.10 -9.72
C LEU A 4 -8.22 21.72 -10.21
N VAL A 5 -7.37 21.26 -9.31
CA VAL A 5 -6.03 20.77 -9.65
C VAL A 5 -5.88 19.33 -9.21
N VAL A 6 -5.23 18.51 -10.01
CA VAL A 6 -4.84 17.13 -9.65
C VAL A 6 -3.33 17.04 -9.55
N ILE A 7 -2.85 16.49 -8.47
CA ILE A 7 -1.43 16.16 -8.25
C ILE A 7 -1.32 14.72 -7.79
N GLY A 8 -0.24 14.07 -8.12
CA GLY A 8 -0.01 12.68 -7.70
C GLY A 8 0.71 11.83 -8.73
N ASP A 9 0.34 10.57 -8.75
CA ASP A 9 1.00 9.54 -9.56
C ASP A 9 0.18 9.12 -10.80
N SER A 10 0.35 7.88 -11.24
CA SER A 10 -0.35 7.33 -12.41
C SER A 10 -1.86 7.28 -12.29
N VAL A 11 -2.39 7.16 -11.06
CA VAL A 11 -3.85 7.18 -10.83
C VAL A 11 -4.37 8.61 -10.97
N GLY A 12 -3.70 9.58 -10.39
CA GLY A 12 -4.03 11.01 -10.60
C GLY A 12 -3.93 11.42 -12.07
N PHE A 13 -2.95 10.88 -12.80
CA PHE A 13 -2.77 11.12 -14.24
C PHE A 13 -3.88 10.53 -15.11
N GLY A 14 -4.54 9.45 -14.65
CA GLY A 14 -5.58 8.76 -15.41
C GLY A 14 -5.05 7.59 -16.27
N VAL A 15 -3.96 6.94 -15.85
CA VAL A 15 -3.48 5.71 -16.52
C VAL A 15 -4.56 4.63 -16.44
N GLY A 16 -4.90 4.01 -17.57
CA GLY A 16 -5.98 3.02 -17.65
C GLY A 16 -7.32 3.57 -18.17
N ASP A 17 -7.49 4.89 -18.20
CA ASP A 17 -8.58 5.53 -18.93
C ASP A 17 -8.18 5.65 -20.41
N GLU A 18 -8.64 4.67 -21.21
CA GLU A 18 -8.18 4.48 -22.59
C GLU A 18 -8.97 5.24 -23.64
N ASP A 19 -9.82 6.18 -23.25
CA ASP A 19 -10.49 7.01 -24.23
C ASP A 19 -9.48 7.93 -24.93
N ASN A 20 -8.94 7.46 -26.07
CA ASN A 20 -8.01 8.22 -26.88
C ASN A 20 -8.65 9.46 -27.54
N ALA A 21 -9.98 9.58 -27.53
CA ALA A 21 -10.70 10.69 -28.12
C ALA A 21 -10.71 11.93 -27.23
N HIS A 22 -10.40 11.81 -25.94
CA HIS A 22 -10.42 12.94 -25.01
C HIS A 22 -9.06 13.18 -24.35
N PRO A 23 -8.51 14.40 -24.45
CA PRO A 23 -7.25 14.78 -23.79
C PRO A 23 -7.39 14.75 -22.26
N ASN A 24 -8.60 14.91 -21.72
CA ASN A 24 -8.90 14.93 -20.30
C ASN A 24 -9.27 13.53 -19.82
N LYS A 25 -8.38 12.93 -19.01
CA LYS A 25 -8.47 11.56 -18.54
C LYS A 25 -8.53 11.48 -17.02
N GLY A 26 -9.07 10.36 -16.54
CA GLY A 26 -9.00 9.99 -15.13
C GLY A 26 -9.96 10.76 -14.23
N VAL A 27 -9.75 10.57 -12.93
CA VAL A 27 -10.67 11.04 -11.89
C VAL A 27 -10.90 12.55 -11.90
N GLY A 28 -9.85 13.35 -12.13
CA GLY A 28 -9.94 14.81 -12.13
C GLY A 28 -10.80 15.33 -13.26
N ALA A 29 -10.70 14.75 -14.44
CA ALA A 29 -11.50 15.18 -15.60
C ALA A 29 -13.00 14.93 -15.41
N PHE A 30 -13.37 13.76 -14.82
CA PHE A 30 -14.76 13.46 -14.50
C PHE A 30 -15.30 14.32 -13.36
N LEU A 31 -14.48 14.54 -12.33
CA LEU A 31 -14.83 15.40 -11.21
C LEU A 31 -15.02 16.86 -11.67
N HIS A 32 -14.13 17.38 -12.51
CA HIS A 32 -14.25 18.74 -13.05
C HIS A 32 -15.55 18.95 -13.83
N LYS A 33 -15.97 17.95 -14.63
CA LYS A 33 -17.24 18.00 -15.35
C LYS A 33 -18.46 18.01 -14.42
N ALA A 34 -18.35 17.39 -13.25
CA ALA A 34 -19.41 17.35 -12.25
C ALA A 34 -19.50 18.65 -11.43
N LEU A 35 -18.38 19.32 -11.20
CA LEU A 35 -18.33 20.53 -10.39
C LEU A 35 -19.01 21.72 -11.12
N VAL A 36 -19.91 22.38 -10.42
CA VAL A 36 -20.57 23.60 -10.90
C VAL A 36 -19.69 24.81 -10.58
N ASN A 37 -19.61 25.78 -11.49
CA ASN A 37 -18.83 27.02 -11.35
C ASN A 37 -17.30 26.82 -11.23
N PHE A 38 -16.78 25.68 -11.68
CA PHE A 38 -15.34 25.44 -11.85
C PHE A 38 -14.98 25.63 -13.33
N SER A 39 -14.23 26.68 -13.62
CA SER A 39 -13.87 27.06 -15.00
C SER A 39 -12.42 26.71 -15.35
N SER A 40 -11.60 26.32 -14.37
CA SER A 40 -10.20 25.95 -14.58
C SER A 40 -9.92 24.54 -14.08
N TYR A 41 -9.16 23.79 -14.88
CA TYR A 41 -8.69 22.44 -14.55
C TYR A 41 -7.25 22.27 -14.96
N ALA A 42 -6.43 21.78 -14.04
CA ALA A 42 -5.05 21.38 -14.34
C ALA A 42 -4.72 20.03 -13.72
N ASN A 43 -3.88 19.26 -14.38
CA ASN A 43 -3.39 17.98 -13.89
C ASN A 43 -1.87 17.90 -14.00
N TYR A 44 -1.19 17.96 -12.88
CA TYR A 44 0.27 17.87 -12.76
C TYR A 44 0.76 16.48 -12.35
N SER A 45 -0.16 15.52 -12.19
CA SER A 45 0.21 14.15 -11.86
C SER A 45 1.11 13.53 -12.90
N ARG A 46 2.04 12.69 -12.46
CA ARG A 46 3.00 12.03 -13.33
C ARG A 46 3.09 10.53 -13.01
N PRO A 47 2.95 9.65 -14.03
CA PRO A 47 3.11 8.22 -13.81
C PRO A 47 4.47 7.88 -13.21
N GLY A 48 4.46 7.12 -12.10
CA GLY A 48 5.67 6.74 -11.38
C GLY A 48 6.13 7.72 -10.31
N ALA A 49 5.47 8.89 -10.17
CA ALA A 49 5.83 9.88 -9.16
C ALA A 49 5.69 9.33 -7.74
N ARG A 50 6.62 9.71 -6.88
CA ARG A 50 6.64 9.43 -5.45
C ARG A 50 6.09 10.63 -4.66
N MET A 51 5.75 10.42 -3.40
CA MET A 51 5.18 11.49 -2.58
C MET A 51 6.13 12.71 -2.45
N ARG A 52 7.43 12.47 -2.34
CA ARG A 52 8.45 13.52 -2.36
C ARG A 52 8.42 14.36 -3.65
N GLU A 53 8.30 13.72 -4.82
CA GLU A 53 8.20 14.42 -6.10
C GLU A 53 6.91 15.25 -6.23
N VAL A 54 5.83 14.79 -5.59
CA VAL A 54 4.59 15.59 -5.49
C VAL A 54 4.85 16.86 -4.69
N PHE A 55 5.52 16.74 -3.55
CA PHE A 55 5.86 17.89 -2.69
C PHE A 55 6.82 18.86 -3.38
N GLU A 56 7.93 18.36 -3.93
CA GLU A 56 9.01 19.21 -4.45
C GLU A 56 8.71 19.82 -5.83
N ILE A 57 7.95 19.10 -6.69
CA ILE A 57 7.80 19.46 -8.10
C ILE A 57 6.36 19.84 -8.46
N GLN A 58 5.37 19.06 -7.96
CA GLN A 58 3.98 19.25 -8.40
C GLN A 58 3.26 20.31 -7.56
N LEU A 59 3.53 20.37 -6.26
CA LEU A 59 2.93 21.35 -5.35
C LEU A 59 3.22 22.80 -5.79
N PRO A 60 4.45 23.21 -6.11
CA PRO A 60 4.72 24.57 -6.59
C PRO A 60 3.85 24.93 -7.81
N LYS A 61 3.75 24.02 -8.79
CA LYS A 61 2.91 24.24 -9.97
C LYS A 61 1.43 24.30 -9.66
N ALA A 62 0.96 23.49 -8.70
CA ALA A 62 -0.42 23.52 -8.25
C ALA A 62 -0.77 24.88 -7.61
N LEU A 63 0.15 25.44 -6.84
CA LEU A 63 -0.05 26.73 -6.16
C LEU A 63 -0.13 27.91 -7.13
N GLU A 64 0.53 27.86 -8.29
CA GLU A 64 0.43 28.86 -9.34
C GLU A 64 -1.00 28.98 -9.91
N HIS A 65 -1.82 27.92 -9.78
CA HIS A 65 -3.23 27.91 -10.20
C HIS A 65 -4.21 28.39 -9.13
N GLU A 66 -3.75 28.75 -7.95
CA GLU A 66 -4.61 29.14 -6.82
C GLU A 66 -5.80 28.19 -6.66
N PRO A 67 -5.55 26.89 -6.41
CA PRO A 67 -6.59 25.87 -6.48
C PRO A 67 -7.61 26.03 -5.36
N HIS A 68 -8.90 25.90 -5.70
CA HIS A 68 -9.99 25.81 -4.73
C HIS A 68 -10.22 24.39 -4.26
N VAL A 69 -10.00 23.42 -5.16
CA VAL A 69 -10.05 21.98 -4.86
C VAL A 69 -8.80 21.31 -5.43
N VAL A 70 -8.18 20.46 -4.63
CA VAL A 70 -7.04 19.64 -5.05
C VAL A 70 -7.33 18.17 -4.81
N VAL A 71 -7.13 17.34 -5.82
CA VAL A 71 -7.12 15.88 -5.68
C VAL A 71 -5.68 15.42 -5.61
N LEU A 72 -5.28 14.86 -4.48
CA LEU A 72 -3.95 14.30 -4.22
C LEU A 72 -4.02 12.78 -4.15
N ILE A 73 -3.44 12.09 -5.14
CA ILE A 73 -3.38 10.62 -5.19
C ILE A 73 -1.93 10.20 -5.42
N ALA A 74 -1.25 9.77 -4.37
CA ALA A 74 0.15 9.35 -4.43
C ALA A 74 0.49 8.34 -3.31
N GLY A 75 1.70 7.80 -3.36
CA GLY A 75 2.24 6.85 -2.37
C GLY A 75 2.27 5.41 -2.86
N GLY A 76 1.47 5.05 -3.87
CA GLY A 76 1.50 3.70 -4.44
C GLY A 76 2.87 3.31 -4.99
N ASN A 77 3.58 4.24 -5.62
CA ASN A 77 4.93 4.00 -6.11
C ASN A 77 5.95 3.89 -4.98
N ASP A 78 5.77 4.61 -3.88
CA ASP A 78 6.64 4.53 -2.70
C ASP A 78 6.59 3.14 -2.07
N VAL A 79 5.38 2.57 -1.93
CA VAL A 79 5.16 1.20 -1.42
C VAL A 79 5.93 0.16 -2.23
N LEU A 80 6.04 0.34 -3.54
CA LEU A 80 6.68 -0.59 -4.46
C LEU A 80 8.21 -0.44 -4.54
N ARG A 81 8.78 0.64 -4.00
CA ARG A 81 10.24 0.88 -4.07
C ARG A 81 11.00 0.15 -2.97
N GLN A 82 12.27 -0.15 -3.27
CA GLN A 82 13.19 -0.75 -2.31
C GLN A 82 13.41 0.15 -1.09
N ASN A 83 13.62 1.43 -1.31
CA ASN A 83 13.81 2.46 -0.30
C ASN A 83 12.46 3.05 0.16
N PHE A 84 11.56 2.19 0.62
CA PHE A 84 10.32 2.61 1.27
C PHE A 84 10.64 3.31 2.59
N ASP A 85 10.36 4.60 2.65
CA ASP A 85 10.62 5.47 3.81
C ASP A 85 9.31 6.11 4.27
N PRO A 86 8.71 5.61 5.35
CA PRO A 86 7.45 6.14 5.87
C PRO A 86 7.54 7.59 6.36
N ASP A 87 8.69 7.99 6.92
CA ASP A 87 8.86 9.34 7.46
C ASP A 87 8.94 10.35 6.31
N ASP A 88 9.67 10.01 5.25
CA ASP A 88 9.72 10.83 4.03
C ASP A 88 8.34 11.00 3.38
N ILE A 89 7.55 9.92 3.33
CA ILE A 89 6.17 9.95 2.81
C ILE A 89 5.31 10.85 3.70
N TYR A 90 5.39 10.68 5.02
CA TYR A 90 4.62 11.47 5.98
C TYR A 90 4.90 12.96 5.83
N TRP A 91 6.17 13.38 5.93
CA TRP A 91 6.52 14.79 5.89
C TRP A 91 6.25 15.43 4.53
N SER A 92 6.47 14.72 3.44
CA SER A 92 6.14 15.19 2.10
C SER A 92 4.63 15.37 1.91
N MET A 93 3.80 14.43 2.41
CA MET A 93 2.35 14.52 2.34
C MET A 93 1.81 15.61 3.26
N TYR A 94 2.27 15.65 4.51
CA TYR A 94 1.87 16.65 5.49
C TYR A 94 2.19 18.07 5.00
N GLY A 95 3.41 18.30 4.49
CA GLY A 95 3.82 19.58 3.92
C GLY A 95 2.97 19.98 2.72
N THR A 96 2.67 19.02 1.82
CA THR A 96 1.81 19.26 0.66
C THR A 96 0.40 19.68 1.09
N VAL A 97 -0.25 18.88 1.92
CA VAL A 97 -1.64 19.12 2.33
C VAL A 97 -1.77 20.38 3.17
N THR A 98 -0.87 20.58 4.14
CA THR A 98 -0.87 21.79 5.00
C THR A 98 -0.70 23.04 4.17
N THR A 99 0.20 23.05 3.18
CA THR A 99 0.43 24.21 2.32
C THR A 99 -0.81 24.55 1.50
N LEU A 100 -1.46 23.56 0.92
CA LEU A 100 -2.71 23.74 0.15
C LEU A 100 -3.87 24.21 1.04
N ARG A 101 -4.05 23.59 2.20
CA ARG A 101 -5.10 23.99 3.17
C ARG A 101 -4.91 25.42 3.69
N LYS A 102 -3.66 25.82 3.99
CA LYS A 102 -3.35 27.21 4.38
C LYS A 102 -3.68 28.25 3.30
N ARG A 103 -3.69 27.83 2.03
CA ARG A 103 -4.14 28.66 0.89
C ARG A 103 -5.64 28.59 0.63
N GLY A 104 -6.40 27.91 1.50
CA GLY A 104 -7.86 27.80 1.40
C GLY A 104 -8.37 26.71 0.47
N ALA A 105 -7.49 25.85 -0.07
CA ALA A 105 -7.92 24.76 -0.93
C ALA A 105 -8.59 23.64 -0.14
N GLU A 106 -9.70 23.09 -0.64
CA GLU A 106 -10.19 21.77 -0.24
C GLU A 106 -9.29 20.69 -0.82
N VAL A 107 -8.77 19.80 0.03
CA VAL A 107 -7.87 18.73 -0.39
C VAL A 107 -8.57 17.38 -0.23
N LEU A 108 -8.65 16.64 -1.33
CA LEU A 108 -9.18 15.28 -1.39
C LEU A 108 -8.02 14.30 -1.53
N THR A 109 -7.96 13.34 -0.65
CA THR A 109 -7.02 12.22 -0.69
C THR A 109 -7.76 10.90 -0.75
N MET A 110 -7.05 9.78 -0.95
CA MET A 110 -7.65 8.47 -0.84
C MET A 110 -6.67 7.42 -0.32
N LYS A 111 -7.18 6.47 0.47
CA LYS A 111 -6.45 5.27 0.87
C LYS A 111 -6.36 4.27 -0.27
N LEU A 112 -5.27 3.52 -0.29
CA LEU A 112 -5.11 2.44 -1.25
C LEU A 112 -5.87 1.20 -0.78
N HIS A 113 -6.44 0.48 -1.77
CA HIS A 113 -6.98 -0.86 -1.54
C HIS A 113 -5.83 -1.88 -1.34
N ASP A 114 -6.14 -3.02 -0.71
CA ASP A 114 -5.17 -4.13 -0.60
C ASP A 114 -4.96 -4.80 -1.98
N PRO A 115 -3.75 -4.72 -2.56
CA PRO A 115 -3.46 -5.31 -3.86
C PRO A 115 -3.60 -6.85 -3.85
N ASN A 116 -3.45 -7.50 -2.68
CA ASN A 116 -3.55 -8.95 -2.55
C ASN A 116 -4.95 -9.49 -2.86
N ARG A 117 -5.98 -8.67 -2.73
CA ARG A 117 -7.36 -9.05 -3.08
C ARG A 117 -7.59 -9.17 -4.60
N LYS A 118 -6.66 -8.65 -5.41
CA LYS A 118 -6.79 -8.60 -6.88
C LYS A 118 -5.73 -9.37 -7.62
N ILE A 119 -4.51 -9.42 -7.08
CA ILE A 119 -3.35 -10.05 -7.71
C ILE A 119 -2.86 -11.16 -6.78
N ARG A 120 -2.76 -12.38 -7.32
CA ARG A 120 -2.17 -13.49 -6.58
C ARG A 120 -0.66 -13.32 -6.53
N LEU A 121 -0.14 -12.96 -5.38
CA LEU A 121 1.28 -12.78 -5.13
C LEU A 121 1.83 -13.93 -4.27
N PRO A 122 3.14 -14.25 -4.37
CA PRO A 122 3.80 -15.13 -3.41
C PRO A 122 3.56 -14.64 -1.97
N ARG A 123 3.29 -15.55 -1.04
CA ARG A 123 2.87 -15.21 0.34
C ARG A 123 3.75 -14.18 1.04
N ARG A 124 5.07 -14.23 0.82
CA ARG A 124 6.03 -13.28 1.44
C ARG A 124 5.88 -11.88 0.87
N LEU A 125 5.81 -11.78 -0.45
CA LEU A 125 5.59 -10.49 -1.13
C LEU A 125 4.23 -9.91 -0.79
N ALA A 126 3.19 -10.75 -0.77
CA ALA A 126 1.84 -10.37 -0.36
C ALA A 126 1.83 -9.74 1.04
N ARG A 127 2.50 -10.37 2.01
CA ARG A 127 2.60 -9.86 3.39
C ARG A 127 3.35 -8.53 3.46
N LEU A 128 4.48 -8.41 2.76
CA LEU A 128 5.26 -7.19 2.75
C LEU A 128 4.49 -6.01 2.14
N LEU A 129 3.85 -6.22 0.98
CA LEU A 129 3.04 -5.19 0.34
C LEU A 129 1.85 -4.80 1.19
N HIS A 130 1.16 -5.77 1.80
CA HIS A 130 0.07 -5.49 2.74
C HIS A 130 0.55 -4.59 3.89
N GLN A 131 1.66 -4.93 4.55
CA GLN A 131 2.20 -4.12 5.65
C GLN A 131 2.55 -2.69 5.23
N ARG A 132 3.14 -2.51 4.04
CA ARG A 132 3.49 -1.19 3.52
C ARG A 132 2.25 -0.37 3.13
N VAL A 133 1.26 -1.01 2.50
CA VAL A 133 -0.02 -0.36 2.16
C VAL A 133 -0.76 0.07 3.43
N GLU A 134 -0.81 -0.79 4.45
CA GLU A 134 -1.45 -0.44 5.73
C GLU A 134 -0.72 0.71 6.45
N LEU A 135 0.62 0.76 6.35
CA LEU A 135 1.39 1.87 6.91
C LEU A 135 1.14 3.18 6.13
N LEU A 136 1.15 3.13 4.80
CA LEU A 136 0.78 4.28 3.96
C LEU A 136 -0.64 4.76 4.27
N ASN A 137 -1.61 3.86 4.40
CA ASN A 137 -2.99 4.20 4.72
C ASN A 137 -3.12 4.87 6.10
N ARG A 138 -2.31 4.47 7.09
CA ARG A 138 -2.24 5.15 8.39
C ARG A 138 -1.66 6.57 8.26
N ILE A 139 -0.62 6.74 7.44
CA ILE A 139 -0.08 8.07 7.15
C ILE A 139 -1.14 8.96 6.51
N ILE A 140 -1.89 8.45 5.53
CA ILE A 140 -2.97 9.19 4.87
C ILE A 140 -4.06 9.58 5.89
N ASP A 141 -4.45 8.67 6.80
CA ASP A 141 -5.43 8.95 7.85
C ASP A 141 -4.95 10.04 8.81
N ASP A 142 -3.71 9.92 9.29
CA ASP A 142 -3.15 10.85 10.25
C ASP A 142 -3.00 12.26 9.64
N VAL A 143 -2.43 12.35 8.45
CA VAL A 143 -2.31 13.63 7.73
C VAL A 143 -3.68 14.23 7.43
N SER A 144 -4.65 13.44 7.00
CA SER A 144 -6.00 13.94 6.71
C SER A 144 -6.69 14.43 7.97
N GLY A 145 -6.60 13.66 9.06
CA GLY A 145 -7.20 14.02 10.35
C GLY A 145 -6.60 15.28 10.96
N THR A 146 -5.27 15.47 10.85
CA THR A 146 -4.59 16.65 11.42
C THR A 146 -4.73 17.90 10.59
N THR A 147 -4.91 17.79 9.27
CA THR A 147 -4.99 18.93 8.34
C THR A 147 -6.40 19.31 7.92
N GLY A 148 -7.38 18.47 8.22
CA GLY A 148 -8.76 18.63 7.76
C GLY A 148 -8.96 18.31 6.27
N ALA A 149 -8.04 17.56 5.65
CA ALA A 149 -8.24 17.04 4.29
C ALA A 149 -9.29 15.93 4.28
N GLN A 150 -10.07 15.87 3.20
CA GLN A 150 -11.04 14.79 3.01
C GLN A 150 -10.38 13.53 2.50
N CYS A 151 -10.66 12.39 3.13
CA CYS A 151 -10.03 11.11 2.79
C CYS A 151 -11.05 10.07 2.36
N LEU A 152 -10.98 9.63 1.10
CA LEU A 152 -11.79 8.54 0.57
C LEU A 152 -11.17 7.18 0.95
N ASP A 153 -11.89 6.40 1.77
CA ASP A 153 -11.46 5.02 2.04
C ASP A 153 -11.99 4.05 0.97
N VAL A 154 -11.21 3.86 -0.09
CA VAL A 154 -11.54 2.95 -1.21
C VAL A 154 -11.74 1.50 -0.75
N ARG A 155 -11.18 1.10 0.39
CA ARG A 155 -11.33 -0.25 0.96
C ARG A 155 -12.76 -0.56 1.36
N ARG A 156 -13.56 0.48 1.69
CA ARG A 156 -14.98 0.38 2.06
C ARG A 156 -15.93 0.38 0.87
N ILE A 157 -15.42 0.63 -0.33
CA ILE A 157 -16.21 0.64 -1.55
C ILE A 157 -16.22 -0.79 -2.12
N GLU A 158 -17.35 -1.48 -2.00
CA GLU A 158 -17.46 -2.87 -2.45
C GLU A 158 -17.15 -3.02 -3.94
N THR A 159 -17.68 -2.12 -4.77
CA THR A 159 -17.44 -2.10 -6.21
C THR A 159 -15.97 -1.87 -6.58
N ALA A 160 -15.13 -1.32 -5.68
CA ALA A 160 -13.70 -1.17 -5.92
C ALA A 160 -12.97 -2.52 -6.04
N TYR A 161 -13.59 -3.63 -5.63
CA TYR A 161 -13.02 -4.97 -5.79
C TYR A 161 -13.56 -5.72 -7.01
N ASP A 162 -14.50 -5.14 -7.75
CA ASP A 162 -14.99 -5.73 -8.99
C ASP A 162 -13.93 -5.59 -10.10
N GLN A 163 -13.64 -6.68 -10.79
CA GLN A 163 -12.66 -6.68 -11.90
C GLN A 163 -13.07 -5.75 -13.05
N ARG A 164 -14.37 -5.46 -13.21
CA ARG A 164 -14.90 -4.58 -14.25
C ARG A 164 -14.50 -3.12 -14.12
N VAL A 165 -14.10 -2.67 -12.92
CA VAL A 165 -13.65 -1.28 -12.69
C VAL A 165 -12.14 -1.10 -12.87
N TRP A 166 -11.43 -2.18 -13.18
CA TRP A 166 -9.97 -2.17 -13.32
C TRP A 166 -9.54 -2.32 -14.77
N HIS A 167 -8.45 -1.63 -15.06
CA HIS A 167 -7.71 -1.81 -16.29
C HIS A 167 -7.12 -3.24 -16.33
N ILE A 168 -6.72 -3.69 -17.53
CA ILE A 168 -6.20 -5.04 -17.74
C ILE A 168 -4.95 -5.36 -16.91
N ASP A 169 -4.17 -4.35 -16.55
CA ASP A 169 -3.00 -4.47 -15.67
C ASP A 169 -3.37 -4.74 -14.19
N ARG A 170 -4.65 -4.62 -13.83
CA ARG A 170 -5.21 -4.78 -12.48
C ARG A 170 -4.60 -3.88 -11.41
N MET A 171 -3.81 -2.90 -11.81
CA MET A 171 -3.19 -1.92 -10.94
C MET A 171 -3.88 -0.56 -11.00
N HIS A 172 -4.34 -0.18 -12.18
CA HIS A 172 -4.99 1.11 -12.41
C HIS A 172 -6.50 0.94 -12.61
N PRO A 173 -7.31 1.89 -12.17
CA PRO A 173 -8.71 1.94 -12.55
C PRO A 173 -8.84 2.07 -14.07
N ASN A 174 -9.86 1.47 -14.65
CA ASN A 174 -10.28 1.80 -16.01
C ASN A 174 -11.26 2.98 -15.97
N ARG A 175 -11.84 3.32 -17.12
CA ARG A 175 -12.80 4.43 -17.23
C ARG A 175 -13.96 4.32 -16.24
N ILE A 176 -14.53 3.12 -16.01
CA ILE A 176 -15.60 2.91 -15.01
C ILE A 176 -15.07 3.18 -13.60
N GLY A 177 -13.88 2.66 -13.29
CA GLY A 177 -13.25 2.86 -11.98
C GLY A 177 -12.98 4.33 -11.71
N TYR A 178 -12.52 5.09 -12.71
CA TYR A 178 -12.34 6.54 -12.55
C TYR A 178 -13.66 7.29 -12.37
N HIS A 179 -14.71 6.89 -13.04
CA HIS A 179 -16.05 7.42 -12.80
C HIS A 179 -16.54 7.14 -11.38
N MET A 180 -16.34 5.91 -10.91
CA MET A 180 -16.68 5.52 -9.54
C MET A 180 -15.93 6.41 -8.52
N LEU A 181 -14.62 6.60 -8.69
CA LEU A 181 -13.83 7.47 -7.81
C LEU A 181 -14.30 8.93 -7.87
N ALA A 182 -14.54 9.46 -9.07
CA ALA A 182 -15.01 10.82 -9.26
C ALA A 182 -16.37 11.05 -8.61
N ARG A 183 -17.28 10.09 -8.69
CA ARG A 183 -18.57 10.12 -8.01
C ARG A 183 -18.42 10.24 -6.50
N HIS A 184 -17.60 9.40 -5.88
CA HIS A 184 -17.38 9.47 -4.44
C HIS A 184 -16.70 10.77 -4.02
N PHE A 185 -15.74 11.29 -4.79
CA PHE A 185 -15.16 12.61 -4.53
C PHE A 185 -16.18 13.74 -4.70
N ALA A 186 -17.09 13.65 -5.69
CA ALA A 186 -18.18 14.61 -5.86
C ALA A 186 -19.14 14.59 -4.67
N GLU A 187 -19.51 13.40 -4.18
CA GLU A 187 -20.33 13.23 -2.98
C GLU A 187 -19.66 13.87 -1.74
N MET A 188 -18.34 13.69 -1.57
CA MET A 188 -17.57 14.32 -0.48
C MET A 188 -17.56 15.85 -0.61
N LEU A 189 -17.34 16.40 -1.81
CA LEU A 189 -17.37 17.84 -2.05
C LEU A 189 -18.77 18.43 -1.87
N HIS A 190 -19.81 17.69 -2.23
CA HIS A 190 -21.19 18.10 -1.97
C HIS A 190 -21.45 18.23 -0.46
N ALA A 191 -20.98 17.27 0.32
CA ALA A 191 -21.05 17.34 1.78
C ALA A 191 -20.27 18.54 2.37
N CYS A 192 -19.23 19.04 1.66
CA CYS A 192 -18.50 20.25 2.01
C CYS A 192 -19.16 21.56 1.46
N GLY A 193 -20.35 21.48 0.86
CA GLY A 193 -21.08 22.65 0.37
C GLY A 193 -20.75 23.08 -1.07
N HIS A 194 -20.10 22.24 -1.86
CA HIS A 194 -19.91 22.49 -3.28
C HIS A 194 -21.13 22.01 -4.09
N ASP A 195 -21.53 22.78 -5.09
CA ASP A 195 -22.54 22.36 -6.05
C ASP A 195 -21.95 21.35 -7.02
N VAL A 196 -22.55 20.16 -7.09
CA VAL A 196 -22.12 19.08 -7.99
C VAL A 196 -23.28 18.55 -8.82
N ARG A 197 -23.01 18.22 -10.08
CA ARG A 197 -23.92 17.50 -10.96
C ARG A 197 -23.66 16.00 -10.82
N ASP A 198 -24.65 15.19 -11.19
CA ASP A 198 -24.46 13.74 -11.23
C ASP A 198 -23.29 13.35 -12.13
N VAL A 199 -22.43 12.49 -11.58
CA VAL A 199 -21.37 11.82 -12.35
C VAL A 199 -22.00 10.63 -13.06
N THR A 200 -22.51 10.87 -14.28
CA THR A 200 -23.15 9.83 -15.08
C THR A 200 -22.13 8.76 -15.49
N ALA A 201 -22.41 7.52 -15.17
CA ALA A 201 -21.53 6.42 -15.54
C ALA A 201 -21.49 6.22 -17.07
N PRO A 202 -20.30 6.01 -17.68
CA PRO A 202 -20.21 5.76 -19.10
C PRO A 202 -20.79 4.41 -19.45
N ILE A 203 -21.50 4.33 -20.55
CA ILE A 203 -21.89 3.06 -21.15
C ILE A 203 -20.66 2.45 -21.81
N LEU A 204 -20.11 1.40 -21.20
CA LEU A 204 -18.95 0.71 -21.76
C LEU A 204 -19.42 -0.50 -22.56
N ARG A 205 -18.88 -0.62 -23.77
CA ARG A 205 -18.91 -1.88 -24.50
C ARG A 205 -17.84 -2.80 -23.90
N PRO A 206 -18.19 -4.01 -23.42
CA PRO A 206 -17.19 -4.97 -22.99
C PRO A 206 -16.29 -5.33 -24.17
N ARG A 207 -14.99 -5.23 -23.98
CA ARG A 207 -14.02 -5.66 -25.00
C ARG A 207 -14.11 -7.15 -25.25
N SER A 208 -14.02 -7.54 -26.50
CA SER A 208 -13.93 -8.94 -26.88
C SER A 208 -12.61 -9.56 -26.41
N ARG A 209 -12.57 -10.90 -26.27
CA ARG A 209 -11.32 -11.61 -25.91
C ARG A 209 -10.18 -11.32 -26.90
N LYS A 210 -10.49 -11.18 -28.21
CA LYS A 210 -9.50 -10.87 -29.26
C LYS A 210 -8.91 -9.46 -29.08
N GLU A 211 -9.73 -8.48 -28.76
CA GLU A 211 -9.28 -7.11 -28.47
C GLU A 211 -8.40 -7.05 -27.21
N ASN A 212 -8.74 -7.80 -26.18
CA ASN A 212 -7.93 -7.90 -24.97
C ASN A 212 -6.55 -8.52 -25.25
N VAL A 213 -6.48 -9.61 -26.05
CA VAL A 213 -5.20 -10.23 -26.44
C VAL A 213 -4.38 -9.28 -27.30
N LYS A 214 -4.99 -8.62 -28.30
CA LYS A 214 -4.32 -7.64 -29.16
C LYS A 214 -3.75 -6.47 -28.33
N TRP A 215 -4.53 -5.98 -27.39
CA TRP A 215 -4.09 -4.92 -26.48
C TRP A 215 -2.93 -5.41 -25.60
N MET A 216 -3.06 -6.61 -25.01
CA MET A 216 -2.00 -7.20 -24.17
C MET A 216 -0.67 -7.29 -24.91
N LEU A 217 -0.68 -7.74 -26.16
CA LEU A 217 0.55 -7.86 -26.95
C LEU A 217 1.14 -6.50 -27.38
N ARG A 218 0.28 -5.53 -27.73
CA ARG A 218 0.74 -4.24 -28.27
C ARG A 218 1.11 -3.21 -27.19
N MET A 219 0.34 -3.20 -26.10
CA MET A 219 0.47 -2.18 -25.04
C MET A 219 0.89 -2.78 -23.71
N GLY A 220 0.27 -3.88 -23.31
CA GLY A 220 0.49 -4.51 -22.00
C GLY A 220 1.89 -5.09 -21.86
N LEU A 221 2.37 -5.85 -22.84
CA LEU A 221 3.70 -6.48 -22.78
C LEU A 221 4.85 -5.45 -22.84
N PRO A 222 4.87 -4.45 -23.77
CA PRO A 222 5.87 -3.40 -23.75
C PRO A 222 5.85 -2.56 -22.46
N TRP A 223 4.65 -2.23 -21.96
CA TRP A 223 4.50 -1.54 -20.68
C TRP A 223 5.04 -2.37 -19.53
N PHE A 224 4.68 -3.67 -19.48
CA PHE A 224 5.15 -4.61 -18.46
C PHE A 224 6.69 -4.73 -18.49
N LEU A 225 7.29 -4.92 -19.68
CA LEU A 225 8.74 -4.99 -19.82
C LEU A 225 9.45 -3.69 -19.42
N LYS A 226 8.87 -2.54 -19.73
CA LYS A 226 9.37 -1.25 -19.26
C LYS A 226 9.30 -1.14 -17.73
N ARG A 227 8.17 -1.55 -17.12
CA ARG A 227 7.99 -1.57 -15.66
C ARG A 227 8.84 -2.64 -14.97
N CYS A 228 9.12 -3.76 -15.64
CA CYS A 228 10.05 -4.76 -15.13
C CYS A 228 11.43 -4.16 -14.85
N LYS A 229 11.92 -3.27 -15.71
CA LYS A 229 13.20 -2.57 -15.49
C LYS A 229 13.19 -1.69 -14.25
N ASP A 230 12.04 -1.08 -13.93
CA ASP A 230 11.91 -0.14 -12.81
C ASP A 230 11.50 -0.83 -11.49
N LEU A 231 10.62 -1.82 -11.55
CA LEU A 231 10.01 -2.47 -10.38
C LEU A 231 10.66 -3.80 -10.00
N PHE A 232 11.10 -4.61 -10.98
CA PHE A 232 11.65 -5.94 -10.70
C PHE A 232 12.94 -5.94 -9.89
N PRO A 233 13.91 -5.04 -10.08
CA PRO A 233 15.05 -4.98 -9.21
C PRO A 233 14.64 -4.74 -7.76
N GLY A 234 13.68 -3.84 -7.52
CA GLY A 234 13.13 -3.58 -6.18
C GLY A 234 12.35 -4.76 -5.61
N VAL A 235 11.46 -5.36 -6.38
CA VAL A 235 10.67 -6.54 -5.96
C VAL A 235 11.57 -7.77 -5.77
N GLY A 236 12.53 -8.00 -6.68
CA GLY A 236 13.52 -9.09 -6.55
C GLY A 236 14.38 -8.92 -5.30
N TYR A 237 14.87 -7.72 -5.05
CA TYR A 237 15.62 -7.40 -3.83
C TYR A 237 14.79 -7.60 -2.56
N LEU A 238 13.52 -7.18 -2.56
CA LEU A 238 12.61 -7.38 -1.43
C LEU A 238 12.35 -8.87 -1.18
N LEU A 239 12.20 -9.67 -2.23
CA LEU A 239 12.08 -11.13 -2.11
C LEU A 239 13.35 -11.76 -1.51
N VAL A 240 14.52 -11.33 -1.95
CA VAL A 240 15.82 -11.81 -1.41
C VAL A 240 15.97 -11.38 0.05
N LEU A 241 15.69 -10.12 0.39
CA LEU A 241 15.76 -9.64 1.77
C LEU A 241 14.83 -10.40 2.73
N GLU A 242 13.58 -10.60 2.35
CA GLU A 242 12.63 -11.34 3.18
C GLU A 242 12.98 -12.82 3.30
N THR A 243 13.47 -13.45 2.22
CA THR A 243 13.96 -14.82 2.29
C THR A 243 15.18 -14.95 3.21
N SER A 244 16.10 -13.98 3.17
CA SER A 244 17.27 -13.95 4.05
C SER A 244 16.88 -13.76 5.51
N LYS A 245 15.97 -12.83 5.82
CA LYS A 245 15.45 -12.63 7.19
C LYS A 245 14.76 -13.87 7.74
N ASP A 246 13.95 -14.55 6.93
CA ASP A 246 13.28 -15.78 7.33
C ASP A 246 14.27 -16.95 7.52
N ALA A 247 15.29 -17.04 6.68
CA ALA A 247 16.36 -18.01 6.86
C ALA A 247 17.14 -17.79 8.17
N ILE A 248 17.47 -16.53 8.48
CA ILE A 248 18.13 -16.16 9.74
C ILE A 248 17.22 -16.47 10.95
N ARG A 249 15.91 -16.15 10.87
CA ARG A 249 14.94 -16.48 11.92
C ARG A 249 14.82 -17.99 12.12
N ALA A 250 14.78 -18.76 11.03
CA ALA A 250 14.71 -20.22 11.09
C ALA A 250 15.97 -20.83 11.71
N LEU A 251 17.17 -20.31 11.36
CA LEU A 251 18.43 -20.70 11.97
C LEU A 251 18.47 -20.38 13.46
N ARG A 252 18.09 -19.16 13.87
CA ARG A 252 17.99 -18.79 15.29
C ARG A 252 17.04 -19.69 16.05
N LYS A 253 15.86 -20.01 15.50
CA LYS A 253 14.90 -20.92 16.12
C LYS A 253 15.48 -22.34 16.29
N ARG A 254 16.20 -22.86 15.27
CA ARG A 254 16.88 -24.14 15.36
C ARG A 254 17.99 -24.15 16.44
N HIS A 255 18.78 -23.08 16.53
CA HIS A 255 19.81 -22.95 17.58
C HIS A 255 19.20 -22.90 18.98
N ILE A 256 18.11 -22.16 19.19
CA ILE A 256 17.42 -22.09 20.48
C ILE A 256 16.85 -23.46 20.85
N VAL A 257 16.17 -24.16 19.94
CA VAL A 257 15.64 -25.52 20.20
C VAL A 257 16.75 -26.51 20.48
N ALA A 258 17.88 -26.44 19.77
CA ALA A 258 19.03 -27.30 20.03
C ALA A 258 19.70 -27.02 21.39
N ALA A 259 19.72 -25.74 21.82
CA ALA A 259 20.23 -25.35 23.13
C ALA A 259 19.33 -25.86 24.26
N ILE A 260 18.01 -25.74 24.11
CA ILE A 260 17.03 -26.27 25.07
C ILE A 260 17.18 -27.80 25.20
N ARG A 261 17.23 -28.53 24.10
CA ARG A 261 17.41 -29.99 24.13
C ARG A 261 18.71 -30.41 24.80
N ARG A 262 19.82 -29.66 24.62
CA ARG A 262 21.10 -29.94 25.29
C ARG A 262 20.98 -29.71 26.79
N SER A 263 20.32 -28.65 27.24
CA SER A 263 20.09 -28.37 28.66
C SER A 263 19.21 -29.43 29.32
N GLU A 264 18.14 -29.87 28.65
CA GLU A 264 17.28 -30.98 29.14
C GLU A 264 18.06 -32.30 29.28
N HIS A 265 18.89 -32.61 28.30
CA HIS A 265 19.73 -33.81 28.35
C HIS A 265 20.77 -33.73 29.48
N THR A 266 21.33 -32.55 29.74
CA THR A 266 22.29 -32.34 30.84
C THR A 266 21.61 -32.46 32.20
N LEU A 267 20.40 -31.94 32.35
CA LEU A 267 19.60 -32.05 33.58
C LEU A 267 19.18 -33.49 33.87
N SER A 268 18.76 -34.25 32.85
CA SER A 268 18.39 -35.65 33.02
C SER A 268 19.60 -36.51 33.45
N HIS A 269 20.79 -36.22 32.94
CA HIS A 269 22.02 -36.88 33.39
C HIS A 269 22.43 -36.53 34.82
N PHE A 270 22.11 -35.32 35.27
CA PHE A 270 22.38 -34.88 36.64
C PHE A 270 21.41 -35.56 37.64
N ASP A 271 20.14 -35.69 37.30
CA ASP A 271 19.14 -36.40 38.10
C ASP A 271 19.47 -37.89 38.25
N LEU A 272 19.82 -38.55 37.16
CA LEU A 272 20.22 -39.97 37.22
C LEU A 272 21.46 -40.21 38.06
N ARG A 273 22.45 -39.32 38.10
CA ARG A 273 23.62 -39.39 38.97
C ARG A 273 23.25 -39.15 40.42
N SER A 274 22.34 -38.22 40.71
CA SER A 274 21.87 -37.92 42.08
C SER A 274 21.04 -39.08 42.67
N GLU A 275 20.23 -39.77 41.89
CA GLU A 275 19.51 -40.97 42.31
C GLU A 275 20.46 -42.16 42.53
N HIS A 276 21.45 -42.35 41.67
CA HIS A 276 22.45 -43.42 41.83
C HIS A 276 23.31 -43.19 43.06
N SER A 277 23.71 -41.97 43.39
CA SER A 277 24.44 -41.64 44.62
C SER A 277 23.61 -41.88 45.88
N ARG A 278 22.36 -41.50 45.88
CA ARG A 278 21.43 -41.78 46.98
C ARG A 278 21.18 -43.28 47.20
N SER A 279 21.13 -44.05 46.11
CA SER A 279 20.96 -45.51 46.17
C SER A 279 22.18 -46.20 46.78
N ILE A 280 23.40 -45.70 46.48
CA ILE A 280 24.64 -46.23 47.06
C ILE A 280 24.74 -45.91 48.55
N GLU A 281 24.40 -44.70 49.00
CA GLU A 281 24.37 -44.29 50.39
C GLU A 281 23.33 -45.12 51.20
N ALA A 282 22.16 -45.34 50.60
CA ALA A 282 21.13 -46.19 51.24
C ALA A 282 21.57 -47.66 51.43
N HIS A 283 22.40 -48.21 50.53
CA HIS A 283 22.98 -49.56 50.63
C HIS A 283 24.10 -49.64 51.66
N GLN A 284 24.91 -48.59 51.86
CA GLN A 284 25.97 -48.56 52.86
C GLN A 284 25.46 -48.42 54.28
N VAL A 285 24.30 -47.81 54.54
CA VAL A 285 23.68 -47.68 55.84
C VAL A 285 23.11 -49.03 56.37
N ASN A 286 22.77 -49.95 55.49
CA ASN A 286 22.22 -51.27 55.83
C ASN A 286 23.28 -52.34 56.10
N TYR A 287 24.59 -52.08 56.05
CA TYR A 287 25.71 -53.01 56.31
C TYR A 287 26.62 -52.54 57.46
N ALA A 288 26.09 -51.97 58.49
CA ALA A 288 26.83 -51.82 59.74
C ALA A 288 26.69 -53.08 60.60
N PRO A 289 27.72 -53.79 60.86
CA PRO A 289 27.65 -55.01 61.67
C PRO A 289 27.38 -54.64 63.13
N SER A 290 26.30 -55.20 63.70
CA SER A 290 26.08 -55.21 65.14
C SER A 290 27.17 -55.97 65.83
N SER A 291 28.12 -55.30 66.44
CA SER A 291 29.05 -55.89 67.43
C SER A 291 28.61 -55.51 68.80
N LEU A 292 27.92 -56.38 69.47
CA LEU A 292 28.37 -57.11 70.67
C LEU A 292 28.88 -56.24 71.80
N ALA A 293 28.06 -56.13 72.78
CA ALA A 293 28.47 -55.84 74.15
C ALA A 293 28.53 -57.10 74.96
N ALA A 294 29.56 -57.19 75.72
CA ALA A 294 29.65 -57.99 76.95
C ALA A 294 29.56 -56.99 78.10
#